data_e39f8fe282a7344245ff4f4d251c7088
#
_entry.id   e39f8fe282a7344245ff4f4d251c7088
#
_cell.length_a   1.000
_cell.length_b   1.000
_cell.length_c   1.000
_cell.angle_alpha   90.00
_cell.angle_beta   90.00
_cell.angle_gamma   90.00
#
_symmetry.space_group_name_H-M   'P 1'
#
loop_
_entity.id
_entity.type
_entity.pdbx_description
1 polymer ?
#
loop_
_entity_poly.entity_id
_entity_poly.type
_entity_poly.pdbx_seq_one_letter_code
_entity_poly.pdbx_strand_id
1 'polypeptide(L)'
;MILLQAGYDFFRYFSISGVIAEERSKYYKAIKDVEDDGFDMTYFIDYSIGMLARAVKKMEDRLVNKVVMEERFNQLRASGANERLLAGAEWLLKSPNNSVTIKAWEQKFGVVTETARQDLFKLEEAGIVKRKLVKRRYEFEVLK
;
A
#
# COMPACT_ATOMS: atom_id res chain seq x y z
N MET A 1 -14.38 -11.12 -17.42
CA MET A 1 -15.22 -10.49 -18.47
C MET A 1 -16.66 -10.25 -18.01
N ILE A 2 -17.32 -11.19 -17.33
CA ILE A 2 -18.74 -11.05 -16.90
C ILE A 2 -19.00 -9.81 -16.03
N LEU A 3 -18.13 -9.52 -15.06
CA LEU A 3 -18.28 -8.36 -14.15
C LEU A 3 -18.19 -7.01 -14.89
N LEU A 4 -17.32 -6.90 -15.90
CA LEU A 4 -17.23 -5.71 -16.74
C LEU A 4 -18.49 -5.51 -17.59
N GLN A 5 -19.10 -6.60 -18.10
CA GLN A 5 -20.35 -6.55 -18.85
C GLN A 5 -21.53 -6.16 -17.95
N ALA A 6 -21.47 -6.46 -16.66
CA ALA A 6 -22.45 -6.06 -15.66
C ALA A 6 -22.27 -4.62 -15.14
N GLY A 7 -21.35 -3.83 -15.72
CA GLY A 7 -21.16 -2.42 -15.35
C GLY A 7 -20.18 -2.18 -14.21
N TYR A 8 -19.47 -3.21 -13.76
CA TYR A 8 -18.44 -3.07 -12.70
C TYR A 8 -17.08 -2.72 -13.33
N ASP A 9 -16.96 -1.53 -13.94
CA ASP A 9 -15.77 -1.08 -14.68
C ASP A 9 -14.48 -1.02 -13.85
N PHE A 10 -14.57 -0.90 -12.52
CA PHE A 10 -13.41 -0.87 -11.63
C PHE A 10 -12.56 -2.15 -11.70
N PHE A 11 -13.15 -3.30 -12.08
CA PHE A 11 -12.39 -4.54 -12.29
C PHE A 11 -11.44 -4.49 -13.49
N ARG A 12 -11.54 -3.47 -14.35
CA ARG A 12 -10.56 -3.21 -15.42
C ARG A 12 -9.19 -2.81 -14.83
N TYR A 13 -9.21 -2.12 -13.70
CA TYR A 13 -8.02 -1.57 -13.05
C TYR A 13 -7.55 -2.42 -11.86
N PHE A 14 -8.34 -3.40 -11.46
CA PHE A 14 -8.06 -4.23 -10.29
C PHE A 14 -8.02 -5.71 -10.64
N SER A 15 -6.84 -6.32 -10.47
CA SER A 15 -6.66 -7.75 -10.74
C SER A 15 -7.09 -8.60 -9.56
N ILE A 16 -8.21 -9.33 -9.71
CA ILE A 16 -8.65 -10.38 -8.78
C ILE A 16 -7.57 -11.47 -8.66
N SER A 17 -6.84 -11.72 -9.75
CA SER A 17 -5.75 -12.71 -9.78
C SER A 17 -4.66 -12.43 -8.74
N GLY A 18 -4.41 -11.15 -8.40
CA GLY A 18 -3.49 -10.79 -7.34
C GLY A 18 -3.93 -11.26 -5.96
N VAL A 19 -5.24 -11.17 -5.66
CA VAL A 19 -5.81 -11.63 -4.39
C VAL A 19 -5.81 -13.17 -4.33
N ILE A 20 -6.13 -13.84 -5.46
CA ILE A 20 -6.05 -15.31 -5.57
C ILE A 20 -4.60 -15.78 -5.37
N ALA A 21 -3.62 -15.08 -5.94
CA ALA A 21 -2.21 -15.44 -5.83
C ALA A 21 -1.68 -15.39 -4.37
N GLU A 22 -2.24 -14.51 -3.52
CA GLU A 22 -1.89 -14.42 -2.10
C GLU A 22 -2.42 -15.63 -1.29
N GLU A 23 -3.50 -16.27 -1.74
CA GLU A 23 -4.17 -17.39 -1.04
C GLU A 23 -4.37 -18.60 -1.97
N ARG A 24 -3.37 -18.95 -2.79
CA ARG A 24 -3.45 -20.04 -3.79
C ARG A 24 -3.95 -21.36 -3.22
N SER A 25 -3.53 -21.71 -2.01
CA SER A 25 -3.95 -22.96 -1.35
C SER A 25 -5.46 -23.03 -1.12
N LYS A 26 -6.08 -21.91 -0.77
CA LYS A 26 -7.53 -21.82 -0.57
C LYS A 26 -8.29 -21.94 -1.90
N TYR A 27 -7.74 -21.36 -2.97
CA TYR A 27 -8.29 -21.48 -4.31
C TYR A 27 -8.33 -22.94 -4.79
N TYR A 28 -7.19 -23.65 -4.68
CA TYR A 28 -7.12 -25.05 -5.06
C TYR A 28 -7.96 -25.96 -4.16
N LYS A 29 -8.06 -25.62 -2.87
CA LYS A 29 -8.95 -26.33 -1.95
C LYS A 29 -10.41 -26.18 -2.38
N ALA A 30 -10.87 -24.96 -2.71
CA ALA A 30 -12.24 -24.73 -3.15
C ALA A 30 -12.59 -25.50 -4.44
N ILE A 31 -11.62 -25.65 -5.37
CA ILE A 31 -11.81 -26.49 -6.57
C ILE A 31 -11.95 -27.96 -6.17
N LYS A 32 -11.06 -28.44 -5.29
CA LYS A 32 -11.09 -29.83 -4.84
C LYS A 32 -12.38 -30.17 -4.08
N ASP A 33 -12.85 -29.25 -3.22
CA ASP A 33 -14.10 -29.44 -2.48
C ASP A 33 -15.30 -29.66 -3.44
N VAL A 34 -15.31 -28.97 -4.62
CA VAL A 34 -16.30 -29.22 -5.68
C VAL A 34 -16.18 -30.61 -6.28
N GLU A 35 -14.96 -31.07 -6.57
CA GLU A 35 -14.72 -32.41 -7.13
C GLU A 35 -15.12 -33.50 -6.15
N ASP A 36 -14.82 -33.35 -4.87
CA ASP A 36 -15.08 -34.31 -3.79
C ASP A 36 -16.59 -34.36 -3.42
N ASP A 37 -17.37 -33.30 -3.68
CA ASP A 37 -18.81 -33.19 -3.35
C ASP A 37 -19.72 -33.29 -4.61
N GLY A 38 -19.38 -34.22 -5.51
CA GLY A 38 -20.24 -34.54 -6.67
C GLY A 38 -20.44 -33.37 -7.65
N PHE A 39 -19.47 -32.48 -7.76
CA PHE A 39 -19.50 -31.26 -8.60
C PHE A 39 -20.49 -30.19 -8.13
N ASP A 40 -20.83 -30.15 -6.82
CA ASP A 40 -21.56 -29.04 -6.26
C ASP A 40 -20.71 -27.76 -6.26
N MET A 41 -21.12 -26.79 -7.07
CA MET A 41 -20.42 -25.52 -7.24
C MET A 41 -20.62 -24.53 -6.07
N THR A 42 -21.48 -24.86 -5.10
CA THR A 42 -21.84 -23.94 -4.01
C THR A 42 -20.62 -23.45 -3.24
N TYR A 43 -19.70 -24.34 -2.89
CA TYR A 43 -18.47 -24.00 -2.16
C TYR A 43 -17.54 -23.09 -2.97
N PHE A 44 -17.43 -23.33 -4.28
CA PHE A 44 -16.60 -22.49 -5.16
C PHE A 44 -17.22 -21.11 -5.38
N ILE A 45 -18.54 -21.03 -5.46
CA ILE A 45 -19.26 -19.75 -5.57
C ILE A 45 -19.08 -18.95 -4.28
N ASP A 46 -19.27 -19.56 -3.11
CA ASP A 46 -19.06 -18.91 -1.82
C ASP A 46 -17.62 -18.39 -1.67
N TYR A 47 -16.63 -19.23 -1.97
CA TYR A 47 -15.23 -18.84 -2.01
C TYR A 47 -15.00 -17.64 -2.96
N SER A 48 -15.58 -17.66 -4.15
CA SER A 48 -15.42 -16.63 -5.17
C SER A 48 -16.02 -15.29 -4.72
N ILE A 49 -17.19 -15.31 -4.08
CA ILE A 49 -17.84 -14.12 -3.50
C ILE A 49 -16.98 -13.55 -2.39
N GLY A 50 -16.46 -14.38 -1.50
CA GLY A 50 -15.54 -13.97 -0.45
C GLY A 50 -14.24 -13.36 -0.97
N MET A 51 -13.72 -13.89 -2.07
CA MET A 51 -12.55 -13.32 -2.76
C MET A 51 -12.86 -11.95 -3.36
N LEU A 52 -14.00 -11.78 -4.02
CA LEU A 52 -14.45 -10.51 -4.56
C LEU A 52 -14.60 -9.45 -3.47
N ALA A 53 -15.24 -9.80 -2.36
CA ALA A 53 -15.41 -8.90 -1.22
C ALA A 53 -14.05 -8.43 -0.65
N ARG A 54 -13.07 -9.34 -0.50
CA ARG A 54 -11.70 -8.99 -0.07
C ARG A 54 -10.98 -8.11 -1.09
N ALA A 55 -11.18 -8.37 -2.37
CA ALA A 55 -10.61 -7.56 -3.44
C ALA A 55 -11.12 -6.12 -3.41
N VAL A 56 -12.43 -5.94 -3.26
CA VAL A 56 -13.07 -4.63 -3.13
C VAL A 56 -12.56 -3.91 -1.89
N LYS A 57 -12.55 -4.58 -0.73
CA LYS A 57 -12.07 -4.00 0.52
C LYS A 57 -10.62 -3.53 0.42
N LYS A 58 -9.74 -4.34 -0.16
CA LYS A 58 -8.33 -3.99 -0.37
C LYS A 58 -8.17 -2.77 -1.30
N MET A 59 -9.06 -2.62 -2.27
CA MET A 59 -9.08 -1.44 -3.14
C MET A 59 -9.55 -0.19 -2.39
N GLU A 60 -10.63 -0.28 -1.62
CA GLU A 60 -11.10 0.81 -0.76
C GLU A 60 -9.99 1.31 0.16
N ASP A 61 -9.32 0.41 0.88
CA ASP A 61 -8.23 0.74 1.79
C ASP A 61 -7.09 1.47 1.05
N ARG A 62 -6.75 1.05 -0.16
CA ARG A 62 -5.72 1.72 -0.99
C ARG A 62 -6.16 3.12 -1.44
N LEU A 63 -7.42 3.30 -1.82
CA LEU A 63 -7.95 4.60 -2.23
C LEU A 63 -7.99 5.57 -1.06
N VAL A 64 -8.50 5.13 0.09
CA VAL A 64 -8.52 5.93 1.33
C VAL A 64 -7.10 6.36 1.70
N ASN A 65 -6.15 5.42 1.73
CA ASN A 65 -4.77 5.72 2.06
C ASN A 65 -4.14 6.72 1.06
N LYS A 66 -4.46 6.60 -0.23
CA LYS A 66 -3.97 7.55 -1.24
C LYS A 66 -4.50 8.96 -0.98
N VAL A 67 -5.81 9.10 -0.74
CA VAL A 67 -6.42 10.41 -0.44
C VAL A 67 -5.82 11.03 0.82
N VAL A 68 -5.70 10.25 1.89
CA VAL A 68 -5.08 10.71 3.14
C VAL A 68 -3.63 11.16 2.93
N MET A 69 -2.85 10.44 2.14
CA MET A 69 -1.47 10.82 1.84
C MET A 69 -1.38 12.09 0.99
N GLU A 70 -2.24 12.26 0.00
CA GLU A 70 -2.32 13.48 -0.80
C GLU A 70 -2.67 14.70 0.07
N GLU A 71 -3.60 14.55 1.01
CA GLU A 71 -3.96 15.61 1.94
C GLU A 71 -2.79 16.00 2.86
N ARG A 72 -2.11 15.02 3.47
CA ARG A 72 -0.91 15.24 4.30
C ARG A 72 0.22 15.92 3.52
N PHE A 73 0.42 15.52 2.27
CA PHE A 73 1.40 16.14 1.39
C PHE A 73 1.04 17.61 1.09
N ASN A 74 -0.24 17.91 0.85
CA ASN A 74 -0.71 19.27 0.64
C ASN A 74 -0.56 20.12 1.90
N GLN A 75 -0.85 19.59 3.08
CA GLN A 75 -0.62 20.25 4.38
C GLN A 75 0.87 20.53 4.60
N LEU A 76 1.76 19.57 4.31
CA LEU A 76 3.21 19.77 4.38
C LEU A 76 3.66 20.90 3.46
N ARG A 77 3.13 20.97 2.23
CA ARG A 77 3.42 22.06 1.28
C ARG A 77 2.93 23.41 1.82
N ALA A 78 1.72 23.46 2.35
CA ALA A 78 1.12 24.67 2.92
C ALA A 78 1.85 25.19 4.17
N SER A 79 2.52 24.31 4.93
CA SER A 79 3.32 24.68 6.10
C SER A 79 4.65 25.38 5.77
N GLY A 80 4.95 25.60 4.49
CA GLY A 80 6.19 26.24 4.06
C GLY A 80 7.40 25.28 4.03
N ALA A 81 7.15 23.99 3.87
CA ALA A 81 8.21 23.01 3.73
C ALA A 81 9.13 23.34 2.54
N ASN A 82 10.45 23.19 2.74
CA ASN A 82 11.42 23.44 1.69
C ASN A 82 11.31 22.40 0.55
N GLU A 83 11.81 22.74 -0.64
CA GLU A 83 11.75 21.89 -1.83
C GLU A 83 12.36 20.49 -1.61
N ARG A 84 13.47 20.42 -0.84
CA ARG A 84 14.12 19.12 -0.51
C ARG A 84 13.18 18.22 0.27
N LEU A 85 12.45 18.75 1.24
CA LEU A 85 11.52 17.98 2.06
C LEU A 85 10.34 17.47 1.23
N LEU A 86 9.80 18.31 0.34
CA LEU A 86 8.74 17.92 -0.58
C LEU A 86 9.20 16.87 -1.59
N ALA A 87 10.36 17.07 -2.20
CA ALA A 87 10.96 16.09 -3.11
C ALA A 87 11.25 14.75 -2.41
N GLY A 88 11.67 14.81 -1.15
CA GLY A 88 11.91 13.62 -0.34
C GLY A 88 10.63 12.86 0.01
N ALA A 89 9.57 13.56 0.37
CA ALA A 89 8.25 12.98 0.61
C ALA A 89 7.72 12.30 -0.67
N GLU A 90 7.79 12.99 -1.80
CA GLU A 90 7.37 12.45 -3.09
C GLU A 90 8.19 11.22 -3.51
N TRP A 91 9.51 11.26 -3.31
CA TRP A 91 10.38 10.12 -3.57
C TRP A 91 10.03 8.90 -2.70
N LEU A 92 9.73 9.10 -1.41
CA LEU A 92 9.33 8.03 -0.50
C LEU A 92 7.99 7.39 -0.91
N LEU A 93 7.01 8.20 -1.31
CA LEU A 93 5.71 7.71 -1.78
C LEU A 93 5.81 6.87 -3.05
N LYS A 94 6.79 7.17 -3.92
CA LYS A 94 7.07 6.41 -5.16
C LYS A 94 8.03 5.23 -4.95
N SER A 95 8.71 5.15 -3.80
CA SER A 95 9.70 4.11 -3.55
C SER A 95 9.04 2.75 -3.27
N PRO A 96 9.51 1.66 -3.90
CA PRO A 96 8.96 0.32 -3.69
C PRO A 96 9.17 -0.19 -2.25
N ASN A 97 10.25 0.22 -1.59
CA ASN A 97 10.58 -0.23 -0.24
C ASN A 97 9.82 0.51 0.87
N ASN A 98 9.15 1.63 0.54
CA ASN A 98 8.37 2.45 1.48
C ASN A 98 9.06 2.76 2.82
N SER A 99 10.38 2.61 2.92
CA SER A 99 11.17 2.90 4.11
C SER A 99 12.50 3.55 3.76
N VAL A 100 13.00 4.36 4.68
CA VAL A 100 14.27 5.07 4.53
C VAL A 100 14.99 5.15 5.87
N THR A 101 16.32 5.07 5.84
CA THR A 101 17.20 5.36 6.97
C THR A 101 17.74 6.78 6.87
N ILE A 102 18.20 7.34 8.00
CA ILE A 102 18.89 8.65 8.01
C ILE A 102 20.07 8.66 7.03
N LYS A 103 20.86 7.59 7.01
CA LYS A 103 22.02 7.47 6.10
C LYS A 103 21.62 7.45 4.62
N ALA A 104 20.51 6.78 4.28
CA ALA A 104 20.00 6.77 2.91
C ALA A 104 19.48 8.15 2.49
N TRP A 105 18.89 8.90 3.42
CA TRP A 105 18.47 10.28 3.18
C TRP A 105 19.66 11.22 2.96
N GLU A 106 20.70 11.12 3.81
CA GLU A 106 21.96 11.86 3.63
C GLU A 106 22.54 11.68 2.22
N GLN A 107 22.67 10.42 1.81
CA GLN A 107 23.23 10.07 0.50
C GLN A 107 22.35 10.56 -0.65
N LYS A 108 21.02 10.47 -0.51
CA LYS A 108 20.08 10.88 -1.55
C LYS A 108 20.08 12.40 -1.78
N PHE A 109 20.15 13.17 -0.70
CA PHE A 109 19.99 14.64 -0.75
C PHE A 109 21.26 15.42 -0.47
N GLY A 110 22.40 14.75 -0.26
CA GLY A 110 23.70 15.40 -0.04
C GLY A 110 23.73 16.27 1.23
N VAL A 111 23.03 15.87 2.28
CA VAL A 111 22.92 16.63 3.54
C VAL A 111 23.64 15.93 4.69
N VAL A 112 23.99 16.69 5.71
CA VAL A 112 24.59 16.15 6.94
C VAL A 112 23.54 15.41 7.79
N THR A 113 24.01 14.49 8.64
CA THR A 113 23.20 13.60 9.50
C THR A 113 22.12 14.35 10.26
N GLU A 114 22.43 15.50 10.85
CA GLU A 114 21.49 16.26 11.65
C GLU A 114 20.36 16.85 10.78
N THR A 115 20.69 17.37 9.61
CA THR A 115 19.68 17.84 8.66
C THR A 115 18.78 16.70 8.18
N ALA A 116 19.36 15.54 7.85
CA ALA A 116 18.60 14.35 7.46
C ALA A 116 17.64 13.89 8.56
N ARG A 117 18.10 13.93 9.81
CA ARG A 117 17.27 13.60 11.00
C ARG A 117 16.11 14.58 11.13
N GLN A 118 16.36 15.88 11.05
CA GLN A 118 15.33 16.91 11.16
C GLN A 118 14.31 16.81 10.02
N ASP A 119 14.74 16.55 8.80
CA ASP A 119 13.86 16.36 7.66
C ASP A 119 12.91 15.16 7.90
N LEU A 120 13.45 14.03 8.34
CA LEU A 120 12.66 12.81 8.59
C LEU A 120 11.70 12.97 9.78
N PHE A 121 12.08 13.73 10.81
CA PHE A 121 11.18 14.06 11.92
C PHE A 121 10.03 14.98 11.47
N LYS A 122 10.29 15.96 10.62
CA LYS A 122 9.23 16.80 10.03
C LYS A 122 8.25 15.96 9.18
N LEU A 123 8.73 14.96 8.45
CA LEU A 123 7.88 14.03 7.72
C LEU A 123 7.06 13.13 8.66
N GLU A 124 7.61 12.77 9.81
CA GLU A 124 6.89 12.04 10.86
C GLU A 124 5.80 12.90 11.50
N GLU A 125 6.10 14.16 11.84
CA GLU A 125 5.12 15.14 12.35
C GLU A 125 3.99 15.41 11.35
N ALA A 126 4.33 15.48 10.07
CA ALA A 126 3.34 15.60 8.99
C ALA A 126 2.53 14.30 8.75
N GLY A 127 2.85 13.22 9.46
CA GLY A 127 2.17 11.93 9.35
C GLY A 127 2.43 11.19 8.03
N ILE A 128 3.48 11.55 7.29
CA ILE A 128 3.86 10.87 6.03
C ILE A 128 4.62 9.59 6.32
N VAL A 129 5.48 9.60 7.33
CA VAL A 129 6.26 8.44 7.75
C VAL A 129 6.05 8.16 9.24
N LYS A 130 6.36 6.93 9.64
CA LYS A 130 6.42 6.49 11.04
C LYS A 130 7.79 5.91 11.34
N ARG A 131 8.34 6.31 12.45
CA ARG A 131 9.62 5.80 12.94
C ARG A 131 9.48 4.41 13.54
N LYS A 132 10.39 3.49 13.14
CA LYS A 132 10.50 2.13 13.67
C LYS A 132 11.95 1.84 14.07
N LEU A 133 12.15 1.22 15.21
CA LEU A 133 13.49 0.79 15.63
C LEU A 133 13.78 -0.61 15.06
N VAL A 134 14.79 -0.71 14.19
CA VAL A 134 15.23 -1.96 13.57
C VAL A 134 16.72 -2.17 13.87
N LYS A 135 17.07 -3.24 14.57
CA LYS A 135 18.48 -3.58 14.91
C LYS A 135 19.31 -2.39 15.40
N ARG A 136 18.83 -1.61 16.37
CA ARG A 136 19.46 -0.40 16.93
C ARG A 136 19.57 0.81 15.99
N ARG A 137 18.82 0.83 14.88
CA ARG A 137 18.75 1.97 13.95
C ARG A 137 17.30 2.38 13.76
N TYR A 138 17.05 3.67 13.55
CA TYR A 138 15.73 4.14 13.14
C TYR A 138 15.56 3.98 11.64
N GLU A 139 14.46 3.35 11.25
CA GLU A 139 13.91 3.36 9.92
C GLU A 139 12.59 4.12 9.93
N PHE A 140 12.37 4.90 8.89
CA PHE A 140 11.15 5.67 8.69
C PHE A 140 10.37 5.02 7.57
N GLU A 141 9.21 4.47 7.91
CA GLU A 141 8.33 3.74 7.00
C GLU A 141 7.15 4.63 6.62
N VAL A 142 6.79 4.66 5.32
CA VAL A 142 5.63 5.41 4.84
C VAL A 142 4.36 4.83 5.45
N LEU A 143 3.52 5.68 6.02
CA LEU A 143 2.20 5.29 6.52
C LEU A 143 1.30 4.94 5.33
N LYS A 144 0.74 3.74 5.36
CA LYS A 144 -0.19 3.23 4.34
C LYS A 144 -1.60 3.21 4.90
#